data_cb661c82ccf9b8cecdac632509fbbf09
#
_entry.id   cb661c82ccf9b8cecdac632509fbbf09
#
_cell.length_a   1.000
_cell.length_b   1.000
_cell.length_c   1.000
_cell.angle_alpha   90.00
_cell.angle_beta   90.00
_cell.angle_gamma   90.00
#
_symmetry.space_group_name_H-M   'P 1'
#
loop_
_entity.id
_entity.type
_entity.pdbx_description
1 polymer ?
#
loop_
_entity_poly.entity_id
_entity_poly.type
_entity_poly.pdbx_seq_one_letter_code
_entity_poly.pdbx_strand_id
1 'polypeptide(L)'
;MNILEKYATNCGVKIREPHVPVSYFPLREQEYIIIDNRCKYSTNIYECFSDVMSYIQPVLKKHEISVYSFDSDEKNVIEGALPFIGLFKKQESYLIKNSRLVLGSDNLSNYIAAAFRVPSIGLYSAYPACSTAPLWGDNHVVIESHRDGNLPGYGIGENPRTINFIEPEKIANQIFKSLEIDHIVEHETFYMGDLYPTRVVEVIPDSIPPSSDFLSGRAVNLRMDYHFDEESAIRWLENRNLNILTDKPINLNLLKYFKKNIAQLTININDSFDELYLKQAKAAGINVQIFCENNEKLSDYRFKLFDFDVNESMFKKKDDLGDDLNKINENTKFLSGKVLLSDGKKYSCYEAKKAKKELTGAPEVVYDSNDFWKELDHYRLINDL
;
A
#
# COMPACT_ATOMS: atom_id res chain seq x y z
N MET A 1 5.73 -16.83 23.74
CA MET A 1 4.72 -16.59 24.83
C MET A 1 3.80 -15.50 24.37
N ASN A 2 2.51 -15.76 24.42
CA ASN A 2 1.49 -14.79 24.01
C ASN A 2 1.43 -13.60 24.99
N ILE A 3 1.12 -12.42 24.49
CA ILE A 3 1.09 -11.18 25.30
C ILE A 3 0.07 -11.26 26.44
N LEU A 4 -1.06 -11.94 26.22
CA LEU A 4 -2.09 -12.15 27.23
C LEU A 4 -1.61 -13.08 28.36
N GLU A 5 -0.89 -14.15 28.02
CA GLU A 5 -0.30 -15.06 29.00
C GLU A 5 0.75 -14.33 29.85
N LYS A 6 1.61 -13.53 29.17
CA LYS A 6 2.61 -12.71 29.87
C LYS A 6 1.95 -11.72 30.84
N TYR A 7 0.89 -11.06 30.38
CA TYR A 7 0.14 -10.12 31.22
C TYR A 7 -0.51 -10.83 32.43
N ALA A 8 -1.17 -11.97 32.18
CA ALA A 8 -1.81 -12.76 33.24
C ALA A 8 -0.79 -13.26 34.27
N THR A 9 0.37 -13.73 33.81
CA THR A 9 1.47 -14.17 34.69
C THR A 9 1.97 -13.01 35.56
N ASN A 10 2.17 -11.83 34.97
CA ASN A 10 2.61 -10.64 35.70
C ASN A 10 1.59 -10.16 36.72
N CYS A 11 0.29 -10.35 36.46
CA CYS A 11 -0.79 -9.99 37.37
C CYS A 11 -1.12 -11.10 38.38
N GLY A 12 -0.53 -12.28 38.28
CA GLY A 12 -0.83 -13.43 39.12
C GLY A 12 -2.26 -14.00 38.93
N VAL A 13 -2.81 -13.83 37.70
CA VAL A 13 -4.17 -14.27 37.38
C VAL A 13 -4.16 -15.37 36.32
N LYS A 14 -5.20 -16.20 36.29
CA LYS A 14 -5.41 -17.17 35.20
C LYS A 14 -6.23 -16.54 34.11
N ILE A 15 -5.83 -16.79 32.86
CA ILE A 15 -6.64 -16.42 31.69
C ILE A 15 -7.85 -17.34 31.64
N ARG A 16 -9.03 -16.72 31.49
CA ARG A 16 -10.30 -17.41 31.27
C ARG A 16 -10.89 -16.91 29.94
N GLU A 17 -11.88 -17.68 29.46
CA GLU A 17 -12.67 -17.27 28.31
C GLU A 17 -13.27 -15.86 28.54
N PRO A 18 -13.07 -14.90 27.61
CA PRO A 18 -13.48 -13.52 27.86
C PRO A 18 -14.98 -13.36 27.73
N HIS A 19 -15.57 -12.56 28.61
CA HIS A 19 -16.96 -12.12 28.47
C HIS A 19 -17.00 -10.87 27.59
N VAL A 20 -17.68 -10.96 26.43
CA VAL A 20 -17.82 -9.85 25.50
C VAL A 20 -19.26 -9.34 25.53
N PRO A 21 -19.50 -8.08 25.95
CA PRO A 21 -20.83 -7.49 25.98
C PRO A 21 -21.31 -7.19 24.55
N VAL A 22 -22.60 -7.44 24.30
CA VAL A 22 -23.26 -7.20 23.02
C VAL A 22 -24.43 -6.24 23.17
N SER A 23 -24.72 -5.48 22.12
CA SER A 23 -25.92 -4.67 21.97
C SER A 23 -26.51 -4.91 20.59
N TYR A 24 -27.81 -5.16 20.54
CA TYR A 24 -28.51 -5.45 19.28
C TYR A 24 -28.28 -4.36 18.23
N PHE A 25 -28.07 -4.81 17.00
CA PHE A 25 -28.03 -3.96 15.82
C PHE A 25 -28.87 -4.58 14.70
N PRO A 26 -29.85 -3.85 14.12
CA PRO A 26 -30.68 -4.37 13.05
C PRO A 26 -29.87 -4.50 11.76
N LEU A 27 -29.79 -5.70 11.23
CA LEU A 27 -29.21 -5.98 9.91
C LEU A 27 -30.24 -6.70 9.05
N ARG A 28 -30.32 -6.36 7.77
CA ARG A 28 -31.29 -6.97 6.85
C ARG A 28 -30.77 -8.28 6.26
N GLU A 29 -29.47 -8.34 6.00
CA GLU A 29 -28.80 -9.51 5.44
C GLU A 29 -28.65 -10.58 6.52
N GLN A 30 -28.94 -11.84 6.12
CA GLN A 30 -28.85 -12.98 7.04
C GLN A 30 -27.46 -13.63 7.04
N GLU A 31 -26.80 -13.63 5.87
CA GLU A 31 -25.52 -14.26 5.67
C GLU A 31 -24.48 -13.21 5.29
N TYR A 32 -23.45 -13.07 6.10
CA TYR A 32 -22.39 -12.09 5.84
C TYR A 32 -21.06 -12.45 6.50
N ILE A 33 -20.01 -11.85 5.95
CA ILE A 33 -18.67 -11.82 6.54
C ILE A 33 -18.29 -10.39 6.89
N ILE A 34 -17.33 -10.24 7.78
CA ILE A 34 -16.82 -8.94 8.22
C ILE A 34 -15.33 -8.87 7.92
N ILE A 35 -14.91 -7.76 7.31
CA ILE A 35 -13.50 -7.40 7.15
C ILE A 35 -13.20 -6.19 8.05
N ASP A 36 -12.20 -6.32 8.91
CA ASP A 36 -11.76 -5.24 9.80
C ASP A 36 -10.27 -4.94 9.59
N ASN A 37 -9.98 -3.89 8.84
CA ASN A 37 -8.61 -3.42 8.58
C ASN A 37 -8.18 -2.29 9.54
N ARG A 38 -8.98 -2.01 10.57
CA ARG A 38 -8.65 -0.95 11.55
C ARG A 38 -7.57 -1.45 12.49
N CYS A 39 -6.41 -0.82 12.44
CA CYS A 39 -5.28 -1.15 13.30
C CYS A 39 -4.76 0.09 14.00
N LYS A 40 -4.21 -0.11 15.19
CA LYS A 40 -3.57 0.96 15.96
C LYS A 40 -2.29 1.46 15.30
N TYR A 41 -1.56 0.56 14.68
CA TYR A 41 -0.27 0.84 14.05
C TYR A 41 -0.36 0.60 12.55
N SER A 42 0.27 1.49 11.78
CA SER A 42 0.25 1.41 10.32
C SER A 42 0.88 0.14 9.76
N THR A 43 1.81 -0.47 10.48
CA THR A 43 2.45 -1.75 10.14
C THR A 43 1.48 -2.92 9.99
N ASN A 44 0.32 -2.83 10.65
CA ASN A 44 -0.69 -3.89 10.61
C ASN A 44 -1.82 -3.60 9.61
N ILE A 45 -1.77 -2.48 8.88
CA ILE A 45 -2.76 -2.16 7.85
C ILE A 45 -2.39 -2.87 6.56
N TYR A 46 -3.24 -3.81 6.15
CA TYR A 46 -3.11 -4.51 4.87
C TYR A 46 -3.72 -3.67 3.76
N GLU A 47 -2.94 -3.33 2.72
CA GLU A 47 -3.36 -2.40 1.67
C GLU A 47 -3.99 -3.09 0.44
N CYS A 48 -3.84 -4.42 0.33
CA CYS A 48 -4.33 -5.17 -0.84
C CYS A 48 -5.74 -5.77 -0.65
N PHE A 49 -6.57 -5.24 0.27
CA PHE A 49 -7.95 -5.73 0.42
C PHE A 49 -8.82 -5.53 -0.82
N SER A 50 -8.56 -4.51 -1.63
CA SER A 50 -9.27 -4.35 -2.92
C SER A 50 -9.05 -5.53 -3.86
N ASP A 51 -7.87 -6.13 -3.82
CA ASP A 51 -7.55 -7.30 -4.63
C ASP A 51 -8.22 -8.56 -4.07
N VAL A 52 -8.19 -8.73 -2.74
CA VAL A 52 -8.97 -9.79 -2.07
C VAL A 52 -10.44 -9.69 -2.46
N MET A 53 -11.02 -8.48 -2.40
CA MET A 53 -12.42 -8.24 -2.79
C MET A 53 -12.69 -8.58 -4.24
N SER A 54 -11.77 -8.30 -5.16
CA SER A 54 -11.93 -8.65 -6.58
C SER A 54 -12.06 -10.15 -6.80
N TYR A 55 -11.40 -10.97 -5.98
CA TYR A 55 -11.49 -12.42 -6.02
C TYR A 55 -12.73 -12.96 -5.31
N ILE A 56 -13.06 -12.45 -4.12
CA ILE A 56 -14.12 -13.05 -3.30
C ILE A 56 -15.52 -12.56 -3.67
N GLN A 57 -15.69 -11.28 -4.04
CA GLN A 57 -17.01 -10.68 -4.24
C GLN A 57 -17.85 -11.39 -5.31
N PRO A 58 -17.32 -11.76 -6.52
CA PRO A 58 -18.10 -12.46 -7.52
C PRO A 58 -18.60 -13.83 -7.07
N VAL A 59 -17.81 -14.51 -6.24
CA VAL A 59 -18.13 -15.85 -5.72
C VAL A 59 -19.12 -15.73 -4.56
N LEU A 60 -18.85 -14.88 -3.57
CA LEU A 60 -19.74 -14.69 -2.40
C LEU A 60 -21.14 -14.21 -2.82
N LYS A 61 -21.22 -13.35 -3.84
CA LYS A 61 -22.51 -12.90 -4.40
C LYS A 61 -23.35 -14.06 -4.93
N LYS A 62 -22.75 -15.09 -5.55
CA LYS A 62 -23.46 -16.29 -6.00
C LYS A 62 -23.99 -17.14 -4.85
N HIS A 63 -23.36 -17.04 -3.69
CA HIS A 63 -23.76 -17.70 -2.44
C HIS A 63 -24.62 -16.83 -1.53
N GLU A 64 -25.08 -15.67 -2.00
CA GLU A 64 -25.90 -14.71 -1.26
C GLU A 64 -25.24 -14.25 0.06
N ILE A 65 -23.90 -14.18 0.09
CA ILE A 65 -23.13 -13.75 1.25
C ILE A 65 -22.67 -12.32 1.02
N SER A 66 -23.08 -11.42 1.91
CA SER A 66 -22.66 -10.00 1.88
C SER A 66 -21.32 -9.81 2.57
N VAL A 67 -20.54 -8.82 2.11
CA VAL A 67 -19.27 -8.43 2.73
C VAL A 67 -19.43 -7.07 3.36
N TYR A 68 -19.18 -7.00 4.66
CA TYR A 68 -19.17 -5.74 5.42
C TYR A 68 -17.76 -5.41 5.87
N SER A 69 -17.47 -4.11 5.94
CA SER A 69 -16.23 -3.62 6.56
C SER A 69 -16.53 -2.75 7.78
N PHE A 70 -15.67 -2.85 8.79
CA PHE A 70 -15.64 -1.87 9.88
C PHE A 70 -14.66 -0.77 9.54
N ASP A 71 -15.18 0.45 9.38
CA ASP A 71 -14.38 1.60 9.00
C ASP A 71 -14.42 2.67 10.09
N SER A 72 -13.29 3.36 10.28
CA SER A 72 -13.20 4.46 11.23
C SER A 72 -13.75 5.76 10.66
N ASP A 73 -13.68 5.91 9.34
CA ASP A 73 -14.16 7.05 8.58
C ASP A 73 -14.47 6.64 7.12
N GLU A 74 -15.13 7.53 6.38
CA GLU A 74 -15.49 7.29 4.97
C GLU A 74 -14.28 7.21 4.02
N LYS A 75 -13.07 7.56 4.47
CA LYS A 75 -11.88 7.63 3.61
C LYS A 75 -11.14 6.29 3.50
N ASN A 76 -11.37 5.38 4.45
CA ASN A 76 -10.68 4.09 4.52
C ASN A 76 -11.59 2.92 4.13
N VAL A 77 -12.67 3.18 3.40
CA VAL A 77 -13.62 2.17 2.95
C VAL A 77 -12.94 1.18 2.01
N ILE A 78 -13.13 -0.10 2.28
CA ILE A 78 -12.66 -1.17 1.40
C ILE A 78 -13.59 -1.21 0.19
N GLU A 79 -13.04 -1.00 -1.00
CA GLU A 79 -13.81 -1.02 -2.24
C GLU A 79 -14.54 -2.35 -2.42
N GLY A 80 -15.84 -2.29 -2.67
CA GLY A 80 -16.69 -3.47 -2.83
C GLY A 80 -17.29 -4.04 -1.55
N ALA A 81 -16.86 -3.60 -0.36
CA ALA A 81 -17.50 -3.95 0.91
C ALA A 81 -18.53 -2.88 1.33
N LEU A 82 -19.54 -3.29 2.08
CA LEU A 82 -20.53 -2.38 2.66
C LEU A 82 -19.99 -1.83 3.99
N PRO A 83 -19.76 -0.51 4.13
CA PRO A 83 -19.11 0.04 5.31
C PRO A 83 -20.07 0.16 6.50
N PHE A 84 -19.62 -0.19 7.68
CA PHE A 84 -20.19 0.18 8.95
C PHE A 84 -19.38 1.29 9.60
N ILE A 85 -19.96 2.47 9.73
CA ILE A 85 -19.30 3.66 10.28
C ILE A 85 -20.03 4.09 11.56
N GLY A 86 -19.26 4.49 12.58
CA GLY A 86 -19.80 5.09 13.80
C GLY A 86 -20.50 4.12 14.76
N LEU A 87 -20.24 2.83 14.66
CA LEU A 87 -20.79 1.83 15.58
C LEU A 87 -20.16 1.91 16.98
N PHE A 88 -20.97 1.62 18.00
CA PHE A 88 -20.44 1.33 19.33
C PHE A 88 -19.84 -0.08 19.41
N LYS A 89 -18.80 -0.27 20.21
CA LYS A 89 -18.11 -1.55 20.35
C LYS A 89 -19.05 -2.74 20.68
N LYS A 90 -20.09 -2.51 21.45
CA LYS A 90 -21.10 -3.55 21.76
C LYS A 90 -21.94 -3.94 20.53
N GLN A 91 -22.17 -3.02 19.60
CA GLN A 91 -22.86 -3.27 18.34
C GLN A 91 -21.93 -4.02 17.36
N GLU A 92 -20.66 -3.61 17.27
CA GLU A 92 -19.66 -4.38 16.52
C GLU A 92 -19.59 -5.82 17.03
N SER A 93 -19.56 -6.02 18.36
CA SER A 93 -19.55 -7.35 18.96
C SER A 93 -20.79 -8.17 18.60
N TYR A 94 -21.97 -7.53 18.50
CA TYR A 94 -23.20 -8.19 18.05
C TYR A 94 -23.07 -8.64 16.58
N LEU A 95 -22.56 -7.78 15.71
CA LEU A 95 -22.37 -8.10 14.30
C LEU A 95 -21.34 -9.22 14.12
N ILE A 96 -20.22 -9.18 14.84
CA ILE A 96 -19.23 -10.25 14.83
C ILE A 96 -19.84 -11.57 15.27
N LYS A 97 -20.60 -11.57 16.37
CA LYS A 97 -21.25 -12.78 16.92
C LYS A 97 -22.16 -13.49 15.91
N ASN A 98 -22.78 -12.73 15.01
CA ASN A 98 -23.76 -13.24 14.05
C ASN A 98 -23.17 -13.36 12.62
N SER A 99 -21.89 -13.06 12.42
CA SER A 99 -21.23 -13.23 11.12
C SER A 99 -20.82 -14.68 10.89
N ARG A 100 -20.68 -15.06 9.63
CA ARG A 100 -20.14 -16.37 9.24
C ARG A 100 -18.62 -16.44 9.35
N LEU A 101 -17.95 -15.31 9.16
CA LEU A 101 -16.49 -15.22 9.18
C LEU A 101 -16.07 -13.79 9.51
N VAL A 102 -14.99 -13.65 10.25
CA VAL A 102 -14.29 -12.38 10.46
C VAL A 102 -12.89 -12.47 9.87
N LEU A 103 -12.54 -11.51 9.04
CA LEU A 103 -11.19 -11.31 8.52
C LEU A 103 -10.64 -10.01 9.09
N GLY A 104 -9.48 -10.08 9.72
CA GLY A 104 -8.83 -8.88 10.26
C GLY A 104 -7.32 -9.03 10.29
N SER A 105 -6.63 -7.90 10.25
CA SER A 105 -5.24 -7.86 10.67
C SER A 105 -5.16 -8.10 12.19
N ASP A 106 -3.99 -7.99 12.80
CA ASP A 106 -3.85 -8.13 14.26
C ASP A 106 -4.65 -7.03 15.01
N ASN A 107 -5.94 -7.29 15.25
CA ASN A 107 -6.88 -6.34 15.84
C ASN A 107 -7.90 -6.98 16.80
N LEU A 108 -8.72 -6.15 17.44
CA LEU A 108 -9.71 -6.56 18.44
C LEU A 108 -10.79 -7.49 17.88
N SER A 109 -11.17 -7.34 16.61
CA SER A 109 -12.26 -8.14 16.01
C SER A 109 -11.93 -9.62 15.98
N ASN A 110 -10.67 -10.01 15.78
CA ASN A 110 -10.24 -11.41 15.88
C ASN A 110 -10.40 -11.97 17.29
N TYR A 111 -10.12 -11.19 18.32
CA TYR A 111 -10.33 -11.63 19.73
C TYR A 111 -11.82 -11.76 20.08
N ILE A 112 -12.66 -10.86 19.55
CA ILE A 112 -14.11 -10.92 19.75
C ILE A 112 -14.68 -12.15 19.02
N ALA A 113 -14.26 -12.40 17.78
CA ALA A 113 -14.66 -13.58 17.02
C ALA A 113 -14.28 -14.87 17.74
N ALA A 114 -13.04 -14.98 18.22
CA ALA A 114 -12.55 -16.11 18.98
C ALA A 114 -13.36 -16.33 20.28
N ALA A 115 -13.73 -15.25 21.00
CA ALA A 115 -14.56 -15.33 22.21
C ALA A 115 -15.99 -15.87 21.95
N PHE A 116 -16.53 -15.59 20.77
CA PHE A 116 -17.83 -16.12 20.32
C PHE A 116 -17.72 -17.42 19.52
N ARG A 117 -16.51 -17.94 19.32
CA ARG A 117 -16.22 -19.12 18.48
C ARG A 117 -16.69 -18.96 17.04
N VAL A 118 -16.72 -17.72 16.56
CA VAL A 118 -16.95 -17.40 15.15
C VAL A 118 -15.67 -17.69 14.37
N PRO A 119 -15.75 -18.35 13.21
CA PRO A 119 -14.60 -18.53 12.34
C PRO A 119 -13.89 -17.19 12.06
N SER A 120 -12.57 -17.17 12.16
CA SER A 120 -11.82 -15.94 11.92
C SER A 120 -10.49 -16.19 11.25
N ILE A 121 -10.05 -15.24 10.44
CA ILE A 121 -8.76 -15.23 9.77
C ILE A 121 -8.00 -13.99 10.26
N GLY A 122 -6.83 -14.20 10.85
CA GLY A 122 -5.95 -13.13 11.30
C GLY A 122 -4.72 -13.00 10.40
N LEU A 123 -4.43 -11.77 9.96
CA LEU A 123 -3.22 -11.44 9.21
C LEU A 123 -2.15 -10.91 10.17
N TYR A 124 -0.97 -11.51 10.15
CA TYR A 124 0.13 -11.18 11.06
C TYR A 124 1.41 -10.88 10.31
N SER A 125 2.18 -9.91 10.80
CA SER A 125 3.49 -9.57 10.24
C SER A 125 4.42 -8.93 11.25
N ALA A 126 4.43 -7.62 11.44
CA ALA A 126 5.32 -6.90 12.37
C ALA A 126 5.31 -7.51 13.79
N TYR A 127 4.18 -8.06 14.20
CA TYR A 127 4.00 -8.88 15.38
C TYR A 127 3.65 -10.31 14.96
N PRO A 128 4.43 -11.32 15.38
CA PRO A 128 4.15 -12.72 15.00
C PRO A 128 2.89 -13.23 15.70
N ALA A 129 2.15 -14.11 15.03
CA ALA A 129 0.92 -14.68 15.54
C ALA A 129 1.07 -15.35 16.91
N CYS A 130 2.20 -16.03 17.16
CA CYS A 130 2.49 -16.64 18.46
C CYS A 130 2.49 -15.65 19.63
N SER A 131 2.65 -14.34 19.35
CA SER A 131 2.65 -13.28 20.36
C SER A 131 1.30 -12.64 20.56
N THR A 132 0.49 -12.51 19.49
CA THR A 132 -0.71 -11.68 19.50
C THR A 132 -1.98 -12.37 19.01
N ALA A 133 -1.92 -13.58 18.45
CA ALA A 133 -3.13 -14.28 18.06
C ALA A 133 -4.04 -14.59 19.28
N PRO A 134 -5.37 -14.66 19.10
CA PRO A 134 -6.29 -15.07 20.15
C PRO A 134 -5.93 -16.43 20.76
N LEU A 135 -6.12 -16.57 22.08
CA LEU A 135 -5.87 -17.82 22.80
C LEU A 135 -7.12 -18.71 22.91
N TRP A 136 -8.26 -18.20 22.48
CA TRP A 136 -9.55 -18.87 22.54
C TRP A 136 -10.08 -19.14 21.14
N GLY A 137 -10.90 -20.15 21.02
CA GLY A 137 -11.56 -20.51 19.78
C GLY A 137 -10.68 -21.35 18.86
N ASP A 138 -11.16 -22.53 18.53
CA ASP A 138 -10.45 -23.49 17.68
C ASP A 138 -10.54 -23.14 16.18
N ASN A 139 -11.34 -22.13 15.84
CA ASN A 139 -11.67 -21.73 14.47
C ASN A 139 -10.93 -20.47 14.00
N HIS A 140 -9.83 -20.10 14.68
CA HIS A 140 -8.99 -18.99 14.28
C HIS A 140 -7.87 -19.46 13.35
N VAL A 141 -7.84 -18.96 12.12
CA VAL A 141 -6.80 -19.26 11.14
C VAL A 141 -5.78 -18.12 11.12
N VAL A 142 -4.52 -18.48 11.22
CA VAL A 142 -3.39 -17.56 11.14
C VAL A 142 -2.83 -17.55 9.73
N ILE A 143 -2.75 -16.36 9.13
CA ILE A 143 -1.96 -16.10 7.93
C ILE A 143 -0.83 -15.15 8.33
N GLU A 144 0.38 -15.64 8.32
CA GLU A 144 1.55 -14.85 8.68
C GLU A 144 2.39 -14.56 7.44
N SER A 145 2.84 -13.30 7.33
CA SER A 145 3.72 -12.85 6.26
C SER A 145 5.05 -13.58 6.31
N HIS A 146 5.60 -13.90 5.16
CA HIS A 146 6.97 -14.44 5.05
C HIS A 146 8.05 -13.40 5.33
N ARG A 147 7.71 -12.08 5.34
CA ARG A 147 8.59 -10.93 5.63
C ARG A 147 9.86 -10.92 4.79
N ASP A 148 9.83 -11.54 3.62
CA ASP A 148 11.02 -11.76 2.78
C ASP A 148 12.20 -12.38 3.57
N GLY A 149 11.87 -13.35 4.43
CA GLY A 149 12.84 -14.05 5.29
C GLY A 149 13.33 -13.26 6.51
N ASN A 150 12.87 -12.01 6.70
CA ASN A 150 13.30 -11.19 7.83
C ASN A 150 12.55 -11.54 9.13
N LEU A 151 13.18 -11.23 10.25
CA LEU A 151 12.56 -11.36 11.57
C LEU A 151 11.45 -10.30 11.76
N PRO A 152 10.44 -10.59 12.64
CA PRO A 152 9.41 -9.60 12.98
C PRO A 152 10.03 -8.31 13.53
N GLY A 153 9.59 -7.17 13.02
CA GLY A 153 10.17 -5.87 13.36
C GLY A 153 9.72 -5.32 14.72
N TYR A 154 8.57 -5.78 15.24
CA TYR A 154 7.93 -5.28 16.46
C TYR A 154 7.76 -3.74 16.49
N GLY A 155 7.83 -3.13 15.33
CA GLY A 155 7.79 -1.69 15.13
C GLY A 155 6.38 -1.13 15.00
N ILE A 156 6.26 0.17 15.19
CA ILE A 156 5.02 0.93 14.94
C ILE A 156 4.94 1.45 13.50
N GLY A 157 6.06 1.42 12.78
CA GLY A 157 6.20 1.80 11.37
C GLY A 157 7.19 0.89 10.66
N GLU A 158 6.86 0.49 9.44
CA GLU A 158 7.69 -0.29 8.52
C GLU A 158 7.57 0.31 7.12
N ASN A 159 8.64 0.26 6.35
CA ASN A 159 8.64 0.60 4.94
C ASN A 159 9.65 -0.31 4.19
N PRO A 160 9.19 -1.18 3.28
CA PRO A 160 7.77 -1.48 3.00
C PRO A 160 7.08 -2.18 4.18
N ARG A 161 5.74 -2.12 4.22
CA ARG A 161 4.96 -2.86 5.22
C ARG A 161 4.97 -4.33 4.89
N THR A 162 5.59 -5.12 5.73
CA THR A 162 5.77 -6.55 5.47
C THR A 162 4.45 -7.35 5.51
N ILE A 163 3.38 -6.81 6.10
CA ILE A 163 2.05 -7.42 6.03
C ILE A 163 1.50 -7.51 4.60
N ASN A 164 1.92 -6.60 3.74
CA ASN A 164 1.50 -6.56 2.34
C ASN A 164 2.16 -7.64 1.46
N PHE A 165 3.12 -8.39 2.01
CA PHE A 165 3.68 -9.58 1.35
C PHE A 165 2.80 -10.83 1.50
N ILE A 166 1.66 -10.72 2.21
CA ILE A 166 0.64 -11.76 2.20
C ILE A 166 -0.12 -11.65 0.88
N GLU A 167 -0.10 -12.73 0.11
CA GLU A 167 -0.72 -12.79 -1.21
C GLU A 167 -2.26 -12.71 -1.09
N PRO A 168 -2.94 -11.85 -1.86
CA PRO A 168 -4.39 -11.70 -1.82
C PRO A 168 -5.15 -12.99 -2.12
N GLU A 169 -4.65 -13.82 -3.05
CA GLU A 169 -5.23 -15.12 -3.38
C GLU A 169 -5.16 -16.11 -2.23
N LYS A 170 -4.11 -16.07 -1.43
CA LYS A 170 -4.00 -16.91 -0.23
C LYS A 170 -5.08 -16.55 0.79
N ILE A 171 -5.37 -15.27 0.94
CA ILE A 171 -6.45 -14.78 1.80
C ILE A 171 -7.81 -15.21 1.22
N ALA A 172 -8.04 -15.00 -0.08
CA ALA A 172 -9.27 -15.37 -0.76
C ALA A 172 -9.55 -16.88 -0.66
N ASN A 173 -8.55 -17.71 -0.94
CA ASN A 173 -8.65 -19.17 -0.82
C ASN A 173 -8.94 -19.61 0.63
N GLN A 174 -8.36 -18.95 1.62
CA GLN A 174 -8.66 -19.26 3.01
C GLN A 174 -10.08 -18.83 3.40
N ILE A 175 -10.61 -17.74 2.86
CA ILE A 175 -12.02 -17.33 3.03
C ILE A 175 -12.94 -18.41 2.46
N PHE A 176 -12.73 -18.86 1.23
CA PHE A 176 -13.55 -19.91 0.62
C PHE A 176 -13.50 -21.20 1.42
N LYS A 177 -12.31 -21.63 1.84
CA LYS A 177 -12.15 -22.81 2.69
C LYS A 177 -12.90 -22.66 4.03
N SER A 178 -12.82 -21.51 4.67
CA SER A 178 -13.49 -21.26 5.96
C SER A 178 -15.02 -21.19 5.85
N LEU A 179 -15.53 -20.84 4.66
CA LEU A 179 -16.96 -20.80 4.35
C LEU A 179 -17.47 -22.10 3.69
N GLU A 180 -16.59 -23.10 3.52
CA GLU A 180 -16.89 -24.36 2.84
C GLU A 180 -17.38 -24.18 1.40
N ILE A 181 -16.83 -23.16 0.71
CA ILE A 181 -17.12 -22.88 -0.69
C ILE A 181 -16.06 -23.58 -1.57
N ASP A 182 -16.50 -24.40 -2.49
CA ASP A 182 -15.64 -25.09 -3.46
C ASP A 182 -15.25 -24.14 -4.60
N HIS A 183 -14.24 -23.31 -4.32
CA HIS A 183 -13.64 -22.39 -5.28
C HIS A 183 -12.19 -22.13 -4.91
N ILE A 184 -11.33 -22.05 -5.93
CA ILE A 184 -9.89 -21.77 -5.80
C ILE A 184 -9.51 -20.65 -6.75
N VAL A 185 -8.75 -19.68 -6.25
CA VAL A 185 -8.09 -18.66 -7.08
C VAL A 185 -6.73 -19.22 -7.49
N GLU A 186 -6.56 -19.44 -8.78
CA GLU A 186 -5.36 -20.04 -9.38
C GLU A 186 -4.44 -18.94 -9.95
N HIS A 187 -4.05 -17.99 -9.10
CA HIS A 187 -3.10 -16.94 -9.48
C HIS A 187 -1.88 -17.01 -8.58
N GLU A 188 -0.75 -16.55 -9.09
CA GLU A 188 0.44 -16.33 -8.29
C GLU A 188 0.82 -14.84 -8.34
N THR A 189 0.86 -14.19 -7.17
CA THR A 189 1.23 -12.78 -7.02
C THR A 189 2.68 -12.67 -6.60
N PHE A 190 3.47 -11.86 -7.35
CA PHE A 190 4.83 -11.48 -6.99
C PHE A 190 4.88 -9.98 -6.74
N TYR A 191 5.60 -9.61 -5.70
CA TYR A 191 5.89 -8.21 -5.40
C TYR A 191 7.25 -7.83 -5.94
N MET A 192 7.33 -6.71 -6.65
CA MET A 192 8.57 -6.14 -7.17
C MET A 192 8.67 -4.68 -6.77
N GLY A 193 9.88 -4.24 -6.44
CA GLY A 193 10.17 -2.88 -6.01
C GLY A 193 10.11 -2.70 -4.49
N ASP A 194 10.84 -1.69 -4.03
CA ASP A 194 11.07 -1.47 -2.60
C ASP A 194 9.87 -0.82 -1.90
N LEU A 195 9.05 -0.09 -2.64
CA LEU A 195 7.92 0.70 -2.12
C LEU A 195 6.55 0.08 -2.39
N TYR A 196 6.52 -1.11 -2.98
CA TYR A 196 5.27 -1.82 -3.18
C TYR A 196 4.68 -2.29 -1.81
N PRO A 197 3.38 -2.16 -1.56
CA PRO A 197 2.30 -1.65 -2.39
C PRO A 197 1.96 -0.16 -2.11
N THR A 198 2.92 0.65 -1.76
CA THR A 198 2.68 2.08 -1.46
C THR A 198 1.97 2.75 -2.64
N ARG A 199 0.76 3.26 -2.37
CA ARG A 199 0.01 4.02 -3.38
C ARG A 199 0.55 5.43 -3.48
N VAL A 200 1.31 5.69 -4.52
CA VAL A 200 1.85 7.00 -4.84
C VAL A 200 1.11 7.55 -6.06
N VAL A 201 0.75 8.81 -6.02
CA VAL A 201 0.23 9.52 -7.18
C VAL A 201 1.36 10.34 -7.77
N GLU A 202 1.73 10.02 -8.99
CA GLU A 202 2.61 10.83 -9.81
C GLU A 202 1.78 11.78 -10.65
N VAL A 203 2.28 12.97 -10.88
CA VAL A 203 1.59 14.00 -11.65
C VAL A 203 2.55 14.61 -12.63
N ILE A 204 2.15 14.65 -13.89
CA ILE A 204 2.83 15.45 -14.89
C ILE A 204 2.25 16.87 -14.82
N PRO A 205 3.08 17.92 -14.78
CA PRO A 205 2.61 19.30 -14.73
C PRO A 205 2.13 19.80 -16.11
N ASP A 206 1.15 19.08 -16.69
CA ASP A 206 0.52 19.39 -17.98
C ASP A 206 -0.94 19.78 -17.83
N SER A 207 -1.47 19.77 -16.60
CA SER A 207 -2.88 20.04 -16.31
C SER A 207 -3.07 20.75 -14.97
N ILE A 208 -4.24 21.32 -14.78
CA ILE A 208 -4.64 21.95 -13.52
C ILE A 208 -4.91 20.86 -12.47
N PRO A 209 -4.46 21.07 -11.19
CA PRO A 209 -4.76 20.14 -10.12
C PRO A 209 -6.25 19.83 -10.03
N PRO A 210 -6.68 18.55 -10.04
CA PRO A 210 -8.07 18.21 -9.87
C PRO A 210 -8.53 18.62 -8.46
N SER A 211 -9.74 19.17 -8.37
CA SER A 211 -10.40 19.54 -7.10
C SER A 211 -10.84 18.33 -6.29
N SER A 212 -10.43 17.12 -6.66
CA SER A 212 -11.00 15.87 -6.18
C SER A 212 -10.35 15.36 -4.90
N ASP A 213 -11.15 14.65 -4.09
CA ASP A 213 -10.74 13.86 -2.94
C ASP A 213 -9.73 12.73 -3.28
N PHE A 214 -9.56 12.43 -4.57
CA PHE A 214 -8.65 11.40 -5.07
C PHE A 214 -7.21 11.56 -4.55
N LEU A 215 -6.73 12.78 -4.40
CA LEU A 215 -5.37 13.08 -3.94
C LEU A 215 -5.29 13.25 -2.42
N SER A 216 -6.42 13.21 -1.71
CA SER A 216 -6.45 13.41 -0.26
C SER A 216 -5.78 12.26 0.47
N GLY A 217 -4.83 12.57 1.36
CA GLY A 217 -4.10 11.58 2.15
C GLY A 217 -3.08 10.73 1.39
N ARG A 218 -2.77 11.06 0.13
CA ARG A 218 -1.76 10.37 -0.67
C ARG A 218 -0.51 11.21 -0.84
N ALA A 219 0.65 10.56 -0.92
CA ALA A 219 1.88 11.21 -1.35
C ALA A 219 1.78 11.54 -2.85
N VAL A 220 2.16 12.76 -3.21
CA VAL A 220 2.11 13.21 -4.61
C VAL A 220 3.49 13.61 -5.08
N ASN A 221 3.93 12.99 -6.16
CA ASN A 221 5.21 13.27 -6.82
C ASN A 221 4.96 14.04 -8.10
N LEU A 222 5.43 15.28 -8.17
CA LEU A 222 5.38 16.10 -9.40
C LEU A 222 6.54 15.72 -10.30
N ARG A 223 6.25 15.15 -11.48
CA ARG A 223 7.20 14.59 -12.43
C ARG A 223 7.60 15.63 -13.47
N MET A 224 8.45 16.59 -13.05
CA MET A 224 9.02 17.60 -13.98
C MET A 224 10.11 17.01 -14.89
N ASP A 225 10.61 15.83 -14.58
CA ASP A 225 11.49 15.04 -15.46
C ASP A 225 10.76 14.51 -16.71
N TYR A 226 9.43 14.29 -16.63
CA TYR A 226 8.63 13.92 -17.82
C TYR A 226 8.15 15.12 -18.62
N HIS A 227 7.84 16.22 -17.95
CA HIS A 227 7.45 17.47 -18.59
C HIS A 227 7.86 18.64 -17.69
N PHE A 228 8.83 19.43 -18.17
CA PHE A 228 9.33 20.57 -17.42
C PHE A 228 8.50 21.82 -17.72
N ASP A 229 7.60 22.17 -16.80
CA ASP A 229 6.78 23.38 -16.85
C ASP A 229 6.64 24.00 -15.44
N GLU A 230 7.34 25.11 -15.22
CA GLU A 230 7.34 25.81 -13.94
C GLU A 230 6.02 26.52 -13.66
N GLU A 231 5.29 27.00 -14.68
CA GLU A 231 4.01 27.67 -14.48
C GLU A 231 2.94 26.70 -13.96
N SER A 232 2.87 25.53 -14.56
CA SER A 232 1.97 24.47 -14.07
C SER A 232 2.41 23.93 -12.71
N ALA A 233 3.71 23.81 -12.45
CA ALA A 233 4.22 23.41 -11.14
C ALA A 233 3.82 24.40 -10.03
N ILE A 234 3.79 25.70 -10.28
CA ILE A 234 3.30 26.72 -9.35
C ILE A 234 1.85 26.42 -8.94
N ARG A 235 0.96 26.13 -9.87
CA ARG A 235 -0.47 25.82 -9.59
C ARG A 235 -0.64 24.60 -8.69
N TRP A 236 0.24 23.60 -8.86
CA TRP A 236 0.25 22.42 -7.99
C TRP A 236 0.75 22.75 -6.59
N LEU A 237 1.83 23.54 -6.48
CA LEU A 237 2.43 23.94 -5.20
C LEU A 237 1.56 24.88 -4.37
N GLU A 238 0.74 25.73 -5.02
CA GLU A 238 -0.20 26.61 -4.33
C GLU A 238 -1.24 25.83 -3.53
N ASN A 239 -1.57 24.61 -3.96
CA ASN A 239 -2.69 23.86 -3.43
C ASN A 239 -2.30 22.76 -2.45
N ARG A 240 -1.04 22.30 -2.45
CA ARG A 240 -0.62 21.17 -1.59
C ARG A 240 0.88 21.02 -1.43
N ASN A 241 1.24 20.17 -0.47
CA ASN A 241 2.62 19.75 -0.24
C ASN A 241 2.96 18.58 -1.19
N LEU A 242 4.09 18.68 -1.92
CA LEU A 242 4.49 17.77 -2.99
C LEU A 242 5.96 17.38 -2.86
N ASN A 243 6.28 16.20 -3.37
CA ASN A 243 7.64 15.87 -3.78
C ASN A 243 7.80 16.31 -5.25
N ILE A 244 8.97 16.81 -5.61
CA ILE A 244 9.28 17.20 -6.99
C ILE A 244 10.42 16.32 -7.50
N LEU A 245 10.24 15.72 -8.67
CA LEU A 245 11.29 15.02 -9.40
C LEU A 245 11.64 15.84 -10.64
N THR A 246 12.93 16.10 -10.85
CA THR A 246 13.40 16.91 -11.99
C THR A 246 14.77 16.47 -12.50
N ASP A 247 14.97 16.59 -13.80
CA ASP A 247 16.26 16.45 -14.50
C ASP A 247 16.84 17.81 -14.95
N LYS A 248 16.15 18.93 -14.61
CA LYS A 248 16.55 20.30 -14.94
C LYS A 248 16.47 21.21 -13.71
N PRO A 249 17.34 22.22 -13.62
CA PRO A 249 17.29 23.18 -12.51
C PRO A 249 16.01 24.01 -12.56
N ILE A 250 15.28 24.03 -11.45
CA ILE A 250 14.09 24.85 -11.23
C ILE A 250 14.51 26.22 -10.71
N ASN A 251 13.76 27.27 -11.08
CA ASN A 251 14.03 28.62 -10.63
C ASN A 251 14.12 28.68 -9.08
N LEU A 252 15.27 29.13 -8.56
CA LEU A 252 15.53 29.20 -7.12
C LEU A 252 14.57 30.12 -6.36
N ASN A 253 14.06 31.17 -7.00
CA ASN A 253 13.06 32.04 -6.37
C ASN A 253 11.73 31.33 -6.19
N LEU A 254 11.34 30.47 -7.14
CA LEU A 254 10.18 29.60 -7.03
C LEU A 254 10.35 28.63 -5.86
N LEU A 255 11.47 27.94 -5.80
CA LEU A 255 11.77 27.01 -4.71
C LEU A 255 11.76 27.70 -3.34
N LYS A 256 12.34 28.88 -3.21
CA LYS A 256 12.34 29.68 -1.98
C LYS A 256 10.94 30.11 -1.57
N TYR A 257 10.12 30.52 -2.53
CA TYR A 257 8.74 30.97 -2.26
C TYR A 257 7.86 29.82 -1.77
N PHE A 258 7.94 28.67 -2.41
CA PHE A 258 7.13 27.48 -2.09
C PHE A 258 7.81 26.48 -1.15
N LYS A 259 8.87 26.83 -0.44
CA LYS A 259 9.65 25.92 0.41
C LYS A 259 8.82 25.11 1.43
N LYS A 260 7.70 25.66 1.90
CA LYS A 260 6.81 24.98 2.85
C LYS A 260 5.90 23.94 2.18
N ASN A 261 5.74 24.05 0.86
CA ASN A 261 4.90 23.19 0.04
C ASN A 261 5.74 22.14 -0.73
N ILE A 262 7.07 22.19 -0.58
CA ILE A 262 7.99 21.20 -1.15
C ILE A 262 8.46 20.31 0.00
N ALA A 263 7.96 19.06 0.02
CA ALA A 263 8.39 18.07 1.02
C ALA A 263 9.81 17.57 0.70
N GLN A 264 10.07 17.34 -0.59
CA GLN A 264 11.35 16.86 -1.08
C GLN A 264 11.57 17.30 -2.54
N LEU A 265 12.79 17.70 -2.86
CA LEU A 265 13.26 17.92 -4.21
C LEU A 265 14.22 16.79 -4.59
N THR A 266 13.79 15.89 -5.45
CA THR A 266 14.60 14.81 -5.99
C THR A 266 15.15 15.23 -7.34
N ILE A 267 16.46 15.19 -7.47
CA ILE A 267 17.18 15.63 -8.66
C ILE A 267 17.85 14.42 -9.30
N ASN A 268 17.53 14.15 -10.55
CA ASN A 268 18.32 13.26 -11.40
C ASN A 268 19.48 14.06 -12.00
N ILE A 269 20.69 13.91 -11.41
CA ILE A 269 21.83 14.77 -11.70
C ILE A 269 22.39 14.55 -13.09
N ASN A 270 22.63 15.64 -13.78
CA ASN A 270 23.31 15.69 -15.07
C ASN A 270 24.12 16.97 -15.20
N ASP A 271 24.74 17.20 -16.36
CA ASP A 271 25.65 18.34 -16.58
C ASP A 271 24.91 19.69 -16.57
N SER A 272 23.58 19.75 -16.48
CA SER A 272 22.80 21.01 -16.38
C SER A 272 22.77 21.61 -14.95
N PHE A 273 23.18 20.84 -13.95
CA PHE A 273 23.22 21.28 -12.56
C PHE A 273 24.65 21.69 -12.18
N ASP A 274 24.76 22.84 -11.52
CA ASP A 274 25.99 23.25 -10.88
C ASP A 274 25.93 23.10 -9.35
N GLU A 275 27.09 23.03 -8.72
CA GLU A 275 27.20 22.87 -7.27
C GLU A 275 26.61 24.09 -6.50
N LEU A 276 26.74 25.29 -7.08
CA LEU A 276 26.23 26.51 -6.46
C LEU A 276 24.71 26.50 -6.36
N TYR A 277 24.02 26.03 -7.42
CA TYR A 277 22.57 25.86 -7.44
C TYR A 277 22.11 24.94 -6.32
N LEU A 278 22.74 23.77 -6.19
CA LEU A 278 22.40 22.77 -5.17
C LEU A 278 22.63 23.32 -3.74
N LYS A 279 23.75 24.01 -3.51
CA LYS A 279 24.04 24.67 -2.23
C LYS A 279 23.00 25.76 -1.89
N GLN A 280 22.57 26.54 -2.89
CA GLN A 280 21.53 27.55 -2.69
C GLN A 280 20.16 26.96 -2.40
N ALA A 281 19.78 25.86 -3.06
CA ALA A 281 18.55 25.13 -2.76
C ALA A 281 18.55 24.57 -1.33
N LYS A 282 19.64 23.92 -0.91
CA LYS A 282 19.82 23.41 0.46
C LYS A 282 19.82 24.53 1.50
N ALA A 283 20.51 25.64 1.24
CA ALA A 283 20.54 26.82 2.11
C ALA A 283 19.15 27.49 2.23
N ALA A 284 18.30 27.38 1.23
CA ALA A 284 16.90 27.83 1.30
C ALA A 284 16.04 26.96 2.22
N GLY A 285 16.56 25.82 2.73
CA GLY A 285 15.85 24.88 3.58
C GLY A 285 15.04 23.84 2.81
N ILE A 286 15.37 23.61 1.54
CA ILE A 286 14.77 22.54 0.71
C ILE A 286 15.47 21.22 1.05
N ASN A 287 14.70 20.17 1.27
CA ASN A 287 15.24 18.82 1.39
C ASN A 287 15.59 18.30 0.00
N VAL A 288 16.89 18.28 -0.31
CA VAL A 288 17.40 17.88 -1.64
C VAL A 288 17.93 16.47 -1.57
N GLN A 289 17.45 15.61 -2.46
CA GLN A 289 17.95 14.26 -2.70
C GLN A 289 18.49 14.16 -4.12
N ILE A 290 19.67 13.59 -4.29
CA ILE A 290 20.35 13.53 -5.59
C ILE A 290 20.55 12.08 -5.98
N PHE A 291 20.17 11.77 -7.22
CA PHE A 291 20.37 10.48 -7.87
C PHE A 291 21.17 10.66 -9.16
N CYS A 292 21.96 9.66 -9.51
CA CYS A 292 22.72 9.59 -10.73
C CYS A 292 22.35 8.32 -11.51
N GLU A 293 21.72 8.46 -12.67
CA GLU A 293 21.40 7.30 -13.53
C GLU A 293 22.63 6.73 -14.24
N ASN A 294 23.67 7.55 -14.45
CA ASN A 294 24.87 7.11 -15.13
C ASN A 294 25.93 6.65 -14.11
N ASN A 295 26.03 5.33 -13.92
CA ASN A 295 26.98 4.73 -12.98
C ASN A 295 28.44 5.07 -13.29
N GLU A 296 28.80 5.32 -14.56
CA GLU A 296 30.16 5.74 -14.94
C GLU A 296 30.50 7.12 -14.38
N LYS A 297 29.54 8.03 -14.36
CA LYS A 297 29.69 9.38 -13.81
C LYS A 297 29.43 9.49 -12.30
N LEU A 298 28.94 8.45 -11.66
CA LEU A 298 28.56 8.48 -10.25
C LEU A 298 29.73 8.89 -9.33
N SER A 299 30.89 8.31 -9.55
CA SER A 299 32.09 8.64 -8.77
C SER A 299 32.53 10.09 -8.97
N ASP A 300 32.39 10.62 -10.19
CA ASP A 300 32.74 12.02 -10.51
C ASP A 300 31.76 12.98 -9.83
N TYR A 301 30.46 12.68 -9.84
CA TYR A 301 29.46 13.50 -9.15
C TYR A 301 29.62 13.42 -7.63
N ARG A 302 29.94 12.27 -7.06
CA ARG A 302 30.23 12.12 -5.61
C ARG A 302 31.44 12.96 -5.21
N PHE A 303 32.45 13.01 -6.04
CA PHE A 303 33.63 13.84 -5.80
C PHE A 303 33.34 15.36 -5.94
N LYS A 304 32.62 15.77 -6.99
CA LYS A 304 32.23 17.17 -7.22
C LYS A 304 31.26 17.71 -6.17
N LEU A 305 30.36 16.85 -5.68
CA LEU A 305 29.25 17.21 -4.79
C LEU A 305 29.43 16.61 -3.40
N PHE A 306 30.66 16.64 -2.88
CA PHE A 306 31.01 15.99 -1.60
C PHE A 306 30.18 16.47 -0.40
N ASP A 307 29.53 17.65 -0.48
CA ASP A 307 28.60 18.17 0.53
C ASP A 307 27.19 17.53 0.44
N PHE A 308 26.97 16.68 -0.54
CA PHE A 308 25.70 16.02 -0.83
C PHE A 308 25.87 14.50 -0.90
N ASP A 309 24.81 13.80 -0.50
CA ASP A 309 24.71 12.36 -0.67
C ASP A 309 24.18 12.07 -2.09
N VAL A 310 25.06 11.61 -2.99
CA VAL A 310 24.71 11.26 -4.36
C VAL A 310 24.52 9.75 -4.44
N ASN A 311 23.29 9.33 -4.61
CA ASN A 311 22.88 7.94 -4.69
C ASN A 311 22.90 7.43 -6.13
N GLU A 312 22.95 6.10 -6.28
CA GLU A 312 22.66 5.46 -7.55
C GLU A 312 21.21 5.74 -7.98
N SER A 313 20.90 5.46 -9.26
CA SER A 313 19.54 5.61 -9.77
C SER A 313 18.52 5.03 -8.79
N MET A 314 17.43 5.76 -8.57
CA MET A 314 16.28 5.25 -7.81
C MET A 314 15.48 4.21 -8.59
N PHE A 315 15.76 4.03 -9.88
CA PHE A 315 15.04 3.10 -10.73
C PHE A 315 15.81 1.80 -10.90
N LYS A 316 15.13 0.68 -10.76
CA LYS A 316 15.70 -0.64 -11.01
C LYS A 316 15.84 -0.88 -12.52
N LYS A 317 16.89 -1.59 -12.89
CA LYS A 317 17.05 -2.10 -14.25
C LYS A 317 16.48 -3.51 -14.34
N LYS A 318 16.08 -3.92 -15.54
CA LYS A 318 15.59 -5.28 -15.78
C LYS A 318 16.57 -6.34 -15.26
N ASP A 319 17.87 -6.11 -15.52
CA ASP A 319 18.94 -7.03 -15.11
C ASP A 319 19.12 -7.14 -13.59
N ASP A 320 18.66 -6.14 -12.81
CA ASP A 320 18.74 -6.13 -11.35
C ASP A 320 17.69 -7.03 -10.69
N LEU A 321 16.73 -7.55 -11.47
CA LEU A 321 15.64 -8.38 -10.95
C LEU A 321 16.03 -9.86 -10.78
N GLY A 322 17.19 -10.28 -11.32
CA GLY A 322 17.74 -11.62 -11.12
C GLY A 322 16.76 -12.74 -11.45
N ASP A 323 16.57 -13.66 -10.51
CA ASP A 323 15.71 -14.83 -10.68
C ASP A 323 14.21 -14.48 -10.85
N ASP A 324 13.77 -13.31 -10.42
CA ASP A 324 12.37 -12.88 -10.58
C ASP A 324 11.96 -12.68 -12.05
N LEU A 325 12.92 -12.41 -12.94
CA LEU A 325 12.66 -12.37 -14.38
C LEU A 325 12.12 -13.70 -14.93
N ASN A 326 12.55 -14.82 -14.34
CA ASN A 326 12.11 -16.14 -14.78
C ASN A 326 10.65 -16.42 -14.46
N LYS A 327 10.04 -15.61 -13.57
CA LYS A 327 8.63 -15.71 -13.20
C LYS A 327 7.72 -14.97 -14.18
N ILE A 328 8.28 -14.12 -15.05
CA ILE A 328 7.52 -13.35 -16.02
C ILE A 328 7.26 -14.22 -17.26
N ASN A 329 6.01 -14.40 -17.59
CA ASN A 329 5.57 -15.15 -18.77
C ASN A 329 4.51 -14.36 -19.55
N GLU A 330 3.98 -14.95 -20.64
CA GLU A 330 2.98 -14.30 -21.50
C GLU A 330 1.63 -14.00 -20.80
N ASN A 331 1.33 -14.70 -19.70
CA ASN A 331 0.12 -14.51 -18.90
C ASN A 331 0.33 -13.56 -17.71
N THR A 332 1.52 -12.96 -17.59
CA THR A 332 1.83 -12.05 -16.49
C THR A 332 1.10 -10.73 -16.65
N LYS A 333 0.37 -10.34 -15.61
CA LYS A 333 -0.27 -9.02 -15.51
C LYS A 333 0.49 -8.17 -14.51
N PHE A 334 0.75 -6.93 -14.88
CA PHE A 334 1.44 -5.96 -14.02
C PHE A 334 0.40 -5.07 -13.36
N LEU A 335 0.40 -5.06 -12.03
CA LEU A 335 -0.40 -4.15 -11.22
C LEU A 335 0.53 -3.15 -10.53
N SER A 336 0.25 -1.88 -10.69
CA SER A 336 0.97 -0.82 -9.98
C SER A 336 0.11 -0.24 -8.88
N GLY A 337 0.70 -0.06 -7.70
CA GLY A 337 0.12 0.80 -6.65
C GLY A 337 0.23 2.29 -6.98
N LYS A 338 0.93 2.63 -8.05
CA LYS A 338 1.22 3.95 -8.56
C LYS A 338 0.17 4.37 -9.58
N VAL A 339 -0.25 5.61 -9.52
CA VAL A 339 -1.14 6.21 -10.51
C VAL A 339 -0.46 7.46 -11.06
N LEU A 340 -0.36 7.55 -12.39
CA LEU A 340 0.13 8.73 -13.09
C LEU A 340 -1.07 9.56 -13.58
N LEU A 341 -1.11 10.82 -13.17
CA LEU A 341 -2.07 11.80 -13.67
C LEU A 341 -1.43 12.66 -14.76
N SER A 342 -2.10 12.79 -15.89
CA SER A 342 -1.70 13.63 -17.01
C SER A 342 -2.94 14.02 -17.82
N ASP A 343 -3.06 15.27 -18.22
CA ASP A 343 -4.23 15.80 -18.96
C ASP A 343 -5.60 15.45 -18.34
N GLY A 344 -5.65 15.40 -16.99
CA GLY A 344 -6.86 15.02 -16.26
C GLY A 344 -7.22 13.55 -16.30
N LYS A 345 -6.39 12.71 -16.92
CA LYS A 345 -6.56 11.26 -17.07
C LYS A 345 -5.62 10.49 -16.16
N LYS A 346 -5.99 9.24 -15.85
CA LYS A 346 -5.21 8.34 -15.01
C LYS A 346 -4.55 7.26 -15.87
N TYR A 347 -3.29 6.97 -15.59
CA TYR A 347 -2.49 5.93 -16.23
C TYR A 347 -1.77 5.10 -15.18
N SER A 348 -1.45 3.86 -15.48
CA SER A 348 -0.66 3.01 -14.58
C SER A 348 0.83 3.39 -14.57
N CYS A 349 1.34 3.90 -15.69
CA CYS A 349 2.75 4.31 -15.85
C CYS A 349 2.90 5.28 -17.03
N TYR A 350 4.11 5.81 -17.24
CA TYR A 350 4.40 6.73 -18.33
C TYR A 350 4.29 6.06 -19.71
N GLU A 351 4.65 4.78 -19.81
CA GLU A 351 4.50 4.01 -21.04
C GLU A 351 3.02 3.83 -21.42
N ALA A 352 2.15 3.61 -20.43
CA ALA A 352 0.70 3.57 -20.64
C ALA A 352 0.17 4.91 -21.17
N LYS A 353 0.68 6.03 -20.65
CA LYS A 353 0.39 7.36 -21.19
C LYS A 353 0.82 7.50 -22.65
N LYS A 354 2.07 7.12 -23.00
CA LYS A 354 2.56 7.15 -24.37
C LYS A 354 1.68 6.32 -25.31
N ALA A 355 1.25 5.14 -24.85
CA ALA A 355 0.35 4.26 -25.58
C ALA A 355 -1.12 4.71 -25.56
N LYS A 356 -1.47 5.81 -24.87
CA LYS A 356 -2.82 6.35 -24.69
C LYS A 356 -3.79 5.35 -24.05
N LYS A 357 -3.29 4.49 -23.17
CA LYS A 357 -4.08 3.52 -22.43
C LYS A 357 -4.45 4.08 -21.06
N GLU A 358 -5.64 4.60 -20.96
CA GLU A 358 -6.21 5.17 -19.75
C GLU A 358 -6.57 4.06 -18.75
N LEU A 359 -6.29 4.30 -17.47
CA LEU A 359 -6.62 3.38 -16.39
C LEU A 359 -8.13 3.40 -16.11
N THR A 360 -8.82 2.31 -16.43
CA THR A 360 -10.27 2.17 -16.31
C THR A 360 -10.73 1.30 -15.12
N GLY A 361 -9.82 1.05 -14.17
CA GLY A 361 -10.12 0.27 -12.95
C GLY A 361 -9.76 -1.21 -13.02
N ALA A 362 -9.29 -1.71 -14.17
CA ALA A 362 -8.75 -3.06 -14.27
C ALA A 362 -7.22 -3.04 -14.32
N PRO A 363 -6.54 -4.05 -13.75
CA PRO A 363 -5.10 -4.20 -13.90
C PRO A 363 -4.76 -4.44 -15.37
N GLU A 364 -3.79 -3.71 -15.91
CA GLU A 364 -3.47 -3.82 -17.33
C GLU A 364 -1.99 -3.87 -17.65
N VAL A 365 -1.75 -4.66 -18.64
CA VAL A 365 -0.81 -4.67 -19.76
C VAL A 365 0.64 -4.34 -19.44
N VAL A 366 1.40 -5.39 -19.60
CA VAL A 366 2.86 -5.37 -19.65
C VAL A 366 3.35 -4.53 -20.84
N TYR A 367 4.21 -3.57 -20.54
CA TYR A 367 5.04 -2.89 -21.54
C TYR A 367 6.47 -3.30 -21.30
N ASP A 368 7.00 -4.21 -22.08
CA ASP A 368 8.42 -4.57 -22.02
C ASP A 368 9.24 -3.51 -22.80
N SER A 369 9.53 -2.40 -22.14
CA SER A 369 10.41 -1.36 -22.65
C SER A 369 11.39 -0.93 -21.57
N ASN A 370 12.55 -0.37 -21.96
CA ASN A 370 13.53 0.12 -20.99
C ASN A 370 12.95 1.18 -20.05
N ASP A 371 12.04 2.03 -20.53
CA ASP A 371 11.40 3.06 -19.71
C ASP A 371 10.41 2.45 -18.72
N PHE A 372 9.71 1.37 -19.11
CA PHE A 372 8.82 0.64 -18.22
C PHE A 372 9.59 0.07 -17.01
N TRP A 373 10.74 -0.58 -17.25
CA TRP A 373 11.53 -1.20 -16.18
C TRP A 373 12.13 -0.16 -15.21
N LYS A 374 12.31 1.08 -15.61
CA LYS A 374 12.64 2.20 -14.72
C LYS A 374 11.52 2.57 -13.74
N GLU A 375 10.29 2.13 -13.99
CA GLU A 375 9.12 2.48 -13.20
C GLU A 375 8.67 1.37 -12.24
N LEU A 376 9.47 0.30 -12.08
CA LEU A 376 9.12 -0.89 -11.30
C LEU A 376 9.03 -0.70 -9.78
N ASP A 377 9.34 0.47 -9.25
CA ASP A 377 9.34 0.70 -7.79
C ASP A 377 8.02 0.37 -7.09
N HIS A 378 6.92 0.24 -7.85
CA HIS A 378 5.57 0.13 -7.30
C HIS A 378 4.73 -0.93 -7.99
N TYR A 379 5.34 -1.96 -8.58
CA TYR A 379 4.61 -2.98 -9.34
C TYR A 379 4.44 -4.28 -8.58
N ARG A 380 3.31 -4.89 -8.81
CA ARG A 380 3.00 -6.27 -8.48
C ARG A 380 2.72 -7.03 -9.77
N LEU A 381 3.23 -8.25 -9.87
CA LEU A 381 2.95 -9.14 -10.98
C LEU A 381 1.92 -10.17 -10.55
N ILE A 382 0.99 -10.51 -11.43
CA ILE A 382 0.07 -11.61 -11.25
C ILE A 382 0.21 -12.53 -12.45
N ASN A 383 0.53 -13.78 -12.20
CA ASN A 383 0.53 -14.82 -13.21
C ASN A 383 -0.74 -15.65 -13.09
N ASP A 384 -1.42 -15.90 -14.22
CA ASP A 384 -2.41 -16.96 -14.32
C ASP A 384 -1.63 -18.29 -14.45
N LEU A 385 -1.81 -19.20 -13.48
CA LEU A 385 -1.18 -20.52 -13.46
C LEU A 385 -1.80 -21.48 -14.47
#